data_b33e24a7e947c4fa9d6ddefc398c3481
#
_entry.id   b33e24a7e947c4fa9d6ddefc398c3481
#
_cell.length_a   1.000
_cell.length_b   1.000
_cell.length_c   1.000
_cell.angle_alpha   90.00
_cell.angle_beta   90.00
_cell.angle_gamma   90.00
#
_symmetry.space_group_name_H-M   'P 1'
#
loop_
_entity.id
_entity.type
_entity.pdbx_description
1 polymer ?
#
loop_
_entity_poly.entity_id
_entity_poly.type
_entity_poly.pdbx_seq_one_letter_code
_entity_poly.pdbx_strand_id
1 'polypeptide(L)'
;NQLRQKVEAALVGHLQDFVMAKALESDLMVQEIFAVPMREVNLHVETENIMSVRVPKMHAHIDNPYGDDEGDVVYSYVASNSQMDETIESMSDLLPDLLRLAEIEKSCQLMADEIEKTRRRVNGLEYATIPDLKETIYYIEMKLEEAERASLVRMMKVK
;
A
#
# COMPACT_ATOMS: atom_id res chain seq x y z
N ASN A 1 7.60 -9.57 1.20
CA ASN A 1 9.07 -9.64 1.31
C ASN A 1 9.74 -10.31 0.12
N GLN A 2 9.24 -11.45 -0.40
CA GLN A 2 9.85 -12.14 -1.55
C GLN A 2 9.80 -11.31 -2.83
N LEU A 3 8.66 -10.68 -3.15
CA LEU A 3 8.53 -9.81 -4.31
C LEU A 3 9.48 -8.61 -4.21
N ARG A 4 9.53 -7.97 -3.04
CA ARG A 4 10.43 -6.84 -2.78
C ARG A 4 11.89 -7.23 -3.02
N GLN A 5 12.35 -8.34 -2.44
CA GLN A 5 13.72 -8.82 -2.63
C GLN A 5 14.04 -9.13 -4.10
N LYS A 6 13.07 -9.71 -4.84
CA LYS A 6 13.23 -9.98 -6.27
C LYS A 6 13.38 -8.68 -7.06
N VAL A 7 12.50 -7.70 -6.81
CA VAL A 7 12.51 -6.41 -7.51
C VAL A 7 13.76 -5.59 -7.15
N GLU A 8 14.15 -5.56 -5.87
CA GLU A 8 15.39 -4.89 -5.43
C GLU A 8 16.62 -5.49 -6.09
N ALA A 9 16.73 -6.83 -6.17
CA ALA A 9 17.87 -7.50 -6.81
C ALA A 9 17.92 -7.21 -8.31
N ALA A 10 16.78 -7.24 -9.01
CA ALA A 10 16.69 -6.92 -10.43
C ALA A 10 17.06 -5.45 -10.67
N LEU A 11 16.51 -4.51 -9.86
CA LEU A 11 16.80 -3.09 -9.98
C LEU A 11 18.28 -2.78 -9.80
N VAL A 12 18.93 -3.39 -8.80
CA VAL A 12 20.39 -3.21 -8.58
C VAL A 12 21.18 -3.71 -9.77
N GLY A 13 20.81 -4.87 -10.36
CA GLY A 13 21.44 -5.38 -11.58
C GLY A 13 21.33 -4.39 -12.74
N HIS A 14 20.11 -3.95 -13.07
CA HIS A 14 19.89 -3.03 -14.19
C HIS A 14 20.53 -1.65 -13.97
N LEU A 15 20.60 -1.16 -12.70
CA LEU A 15 21.35 0.06 -12.41
C LEU A 15 22.86 -0.08 -12.60
N GLN A 16 23.44 -1.26 -12.31
CA GLN A 16 24.84 -1.54 -12.58
C GLN A 16 25.11 -1.56 -14.09
N ASP A 17 24.24 -2.22 -14.87
CA ASP A 17 24.32 -2.26 -16.32
C ASP A 17 24.20 -0.86 -16.93
N PHE A 18 23.28 -0.03 -16.39
CA PHE A 18 23.16 1.37 -16.78
C PHE A 18 24.42 2.19 -16.51
N VAL A 19 25.03 2.04 -15.34
CA VAL A 19 26.27 2.75 -15.00
C VAL A 19 27.41 2.34 -15.95
N MET A 20 27.48 1.06 -16.32
CA MET A 20 28.49 0.56 -17.28
C MET A 20 28.23 1.11 -18.69
N ALA A 21 26.97 1.08 -19.14
CA ALA A 21 26.57 1.63 -20.43
C ALA A 21 26.86 3.15 -20.51
N LYS A 22 26.53 3.90 -19.46
CA LYS A 22 26.80 5.33 -19.35
C LYS A 22 28.28 5.66 -19.37
N ALA A 23 29.14 4.80 -18.82
CA ALA A 23 30.60 5.03 -18.81
C ALA A 23 31.21 4.98 -20.20
N LEU A 24 30.55 4.35 -21.17
CA LEU A 24 30.97 4.25 -22.56
C LEU A 24 30.52 5.41 -23.44
N GLU A 25 29.50 6.16 -22.97
CA GLU A 25 28.86 7.26 -23.72
C GLU A 25 29.25 8.63 -23.17
N SER A 26 29.05 9.67 -24.00
CA SER A 26 29.20 11.05 -23.53
C SER A 26 27.97 11.51 -22.76
N ASP A 27 28.16 12.37 -21.74
CA ASP A 27 27.03 12.91 -20.95
C ASP A 27 25.99 13.64 -21.80
N LEU A 28 26.39 14.29 -22.90
CA LEU A 28 25.50 14.96 -23.84
C LEU A 28 24.60 13.96 -24.56
N MET A 29 25.14 12.83 -24.98
CA MET A 29 24.42 11.78 -25.68
C MET A 29 23.40 11.09 -24.79
N VAL A 30 23.76 10.83 -23.54
CA VAL A 30 22.83 10.31 -22.53
C VAL A 30 21.69 11.27 -22.29
N GLN A 31 21.95 12.58 -22.23
CA GLN A 31 20.90 13.60 -22.09
C GLN A 31 19.96 13.64 -23.30
N GLU A 32 20.46 13.47 -24.50
CA GLU A 32 19.65 13.43 -25.73
C GLU A 32 18.75 12.19 -25.76
N ILE A 33 19.24 11.01 -25.37
CA ILE A 33 18.48 9.76 -25.30
C ILE A 33 17.29 9.91 -24.34
N PHE A 34 17.52 10.54 -23.18
CA PHE A 34 16.46 10.71 -22.16
C PHE A 34 15.63 11.99 -22.31
N ALA A 35 15.92 12.83 -23.31
CA ALA A 35 15.17 14.08 -23.54
C ALA A 35 13.70 13.83 -23.98
N VAL A 36 13.45 12.70 -24.65
CA VAL A 36 12.13 12.33 -25.15
C VAL A 36 11.63 11.09 -24.37
N PRO A 37 10.44 11.18 -23.73
CA PRO A 37 9.88 10.03 -23.02
C PRO A 37 9.49 8.93 -24.00
N MET A 38 9.99 7.72 -23.78
CA MET A 38 9.75 6.57 -24.63
C MET A 38 8.35 5.98 -24.42
N ARG A 39 7.89 6.00 -23.18
CA ARG A 39 6.56 5.47 -22.78
C ARG A 39 5.91 6.42 -21.79
N GLU A 40 4.60 6.57 -21.91
CA GLU A 40 3.78 7.31 -20.95
C GLU A 40 3.00 6.31 -20.13
N VAL A 41 3.08 6.45 -18.80
CA VAL A 41 2.37 5.57 -17.87
C VAL A 41 1.24 6.34 -17.23
N ASN A 42 0.01 6.02 -17.62
CA ASN A 42 -1.19 6.55 -17.03
C ASN A 42 -1.67 5.63 -15.91
N LEU A 43 -1.64 6.11 -14.67
CA LEU A 43 -2.03 5.34 -13.50
C LEU A 43 -3.46 5.68 -13.08
N HIS A 44 -4.36 4.70 -13.20
CA HIS A 44 -5.71 4.78 -12.66
C HIS A 44 -5.75 4.08 -11.30
N VAL A 45 -6.14 4.82 -10.24
CA VAL A 45 -6.17 4.29 -8.88
C VAL A 45 -7.62 4.13 -8.44
N GLU A 46 -8.05 2.90 -8.28
CA GLU A 46 -9.33 2.54 -7.66
C GLU A 46 -9.15 2.22 -6.18
N THR A 47 -10.21 2.36 -5.39
CA THR A 47 -10.20 1.97 -3.99
C THR A 47 -11.02 0.71 -3.77
N GLU A 48 -10.38 -0.33 -3.27
CA GLU A 48 -11.03 -1.56 -2.84
C GLU A 48 -11.13 -1.59 -1.30
N ASN A 49 -12.20 -2.18 -0.78
CA ASN A 49 -12.39 -2.29 0.66
C ASN A 49 -12.05 -3.72 1.11
N ILE A 50 -10.96 -3.84 1.86
CA ILE A 50 -10.52 -5.10 2.47
C ILE A 50 -10.67 -4.99 3.99
N MET A 51 -11.58 -5.76 4.60
CA MET A 51 -11.83 -5.77 6.05
C MET A 51 -12.05 -4.36 6.65
N SER A 52 -12.84 -3.52 5.96
CA SER A 52 -13.11 -2.12 6.31
C SER A 52 -11.94 -1.14 6.13
N VAL A 53 -10.82 -1.60 5.57
CA VAL A 53 -9.69 -0.76 5.18
C VAL A 53 -9.80 -0.46 3.68
N ARG A 54 -9.74 0.82 3.31
CA ARG A 54 -9.72 1.24 1.90
C ARG A 54 -8.28 1.14 1.39
N VAL A 55 -8.02 0.14 0.55
CA VAL A 55 -6.73 -0.07 -0.10
C VAL A 55 -6.77 0.41 -1.54
N PRO A 56 -5.69 1.02 -2.06
CA PRO A 56 -5.61 1.38 -3.47
C PRO A 56 -5.37 0.14 -4.31
N LYS A 57 -6.05 0.07 -5.45
CA LYS A 57 -5.80 -0.86 -6.53
C LYS A 57 -5.31 -0.07 -7.73
N MET A 58 -4.13 -0.37 -8.21
CA MET A 58 -3.45 0.40 -9.24
C MET A 58 -3.55 -0.31 -10.59
N HIS A 59 -4.20 0.34 -11.56
CA HIS A 59 -4.25 -0.08 -12.95
C HIS A 59 -3.36 0.84 -13.76
N ALA A 60 -2.22 0.31 -14.21
CA ALA A 60 -1.33 1.04 -15.09
C ALA A 60 -1.72 0.78 -16.53
N HIS A 61 -1.92 1.84 -17.29
CA HIS A 61 -2.01 1.81 -18.74
C HIS A 61 -0.73 2.42 -19.31
N ILE A 62 -0.01 1.61 -20.08
CA ILE A 62 1.25 2.02 -20.67
C ILE A 62 0.94 2.38 -22.12
N ASP A 63 1.00 3.65 -22.42
CA ASP A 63 0.79 4.19 -23.76
C ASP A 63 2.14 4.40 -24.44
N ASN A 64 2.24 4.01 -25.70
CA ASN A 64 3.36 4.35 -26.56
C ASN A 64 2.96 5.55 -27.41
N PRO A 65 3.38 6.78 -27.07
CA PRO A 65 2.93 7.99 -27.76
C PRO A 65 3.36 8.06 -29.24
N TYR A 66 4.24 7.19 -29.69
CA TYR A 66 4.85 7.26 -31.01
C TYR A 66 4.54 6.07 -31.95
N GLY A 67 3.66 5.14 -31.58
CA GLY A 67 3.20 4.08 -32.45
C GLY A 67 2.93 2.76 -31.73
N ASP A 68 2.04 1.94 -32.31
CA ASP A 68 1.67 0.61 -31.80
C ASP A 68 2.65 -0.51 -32.25
N ASP A 69 3.70 -0.19 -33.02
CA ASP A 69 4.69 -1.17 -33.47
C ASP A 69 5.72 -1.43 -32.39
N GLU A 70 5.81 -2.70 -31.97
CA GLU A 70 6.72 -3.25 -30.95
C GLU A 70 8.21 -3.00 -31.19
N GLY A 71 8.58 -2.16 -32.15
CA GLY A 71 9.98 -1.90 -32.56
C GLY A 71 10.37 -0.44 -32.68
N ASP A 72 9.46 0.51 -32.55
CA ASP A 72 9.79 1.92 -32.74
C ASP A 72 10.38 2.54 -31.46
N VAL A 73 11.69 2.50 -31.38
CA VAL A 73 12.47 3.22 -30.38
C VAL A 73 12.61 4.67 -30.86
N VAL A 74 12.10 5.61 -30.06
CA VAL A 74 11.98 7.04 -30.39
C VAL A 74 13.30 7.80 -30.42
N TYR A 75 14.40 7.16 -30.12
CA TYR A 75 15.73 7.78 -30.19
C TYR A 75 16.55 7.28 -31.39
N SER A 76 17.55 8.06 -31.78
CA SER A 76 18.39 7.74 -32.91
C SER A 76 19.28 6.53 -32.64
N TYR A 77 18.98 5.39 -33.26
CA TYR A 77 19.80 4.17 -33.19
C TYR A 77 21.27 4.39 -33.65
N VAL A 78 21.55 5.46 -34.38
CA VAL A 78 22.89 5.80 -34.85
C VAL A 78 23.79 6.32 -33.72
N ALA A 79 23.16 6.78 -32.64
CA ALA A 79 23.80 7.44 -31.51
C ALA A 79 23.81 6.60 -30.23
N SER A 80 23.07 5.48 -30.21
CA SER A 80 22.96 4.64 -29.01
C SER A 80 23.88 3.42 -29.07
N ASN A 81 24.32 2.98 -27.89
CA ASN A 81 25.07 1.73 -27.73
C ASN A 81 24.06 0.60 -27.46
N SER A 82 24.26 -0.57 -28.08
CA SER A 82 23.44 -1.76 -27.84
C SER A 82 23.26 -2.11 -26.37
N GLN A 83 24.23 -1.80 -25.53
CA GLN A 83 24.17 -2.03 -24.08
C GLN A 83 23.21 -1.05 -23.38
N MET A 84 23.13 0.19 -23.87
CA MET A 84 22.17 1.17 -23.37
C MET A 84 20.73 0.78 -23.74
N ASP A 85 20.51 0.31 -24.98
CA ASP A 85 19.21 -0.14 -25.46
C ASP A 85 18.69 -1.33 -24.65
N GLU A 86 19.52 -2.34 -24.42
CA GLU A 86 19.20 -3.51 -23.59
C GLU A 86 18.85 -3.11 -22.14
N THR A 87 19.57 -2.12 -21.61
CA THR A 87 19.31 -1.61 -20.26
C THR A 87 17.98 -0.87 -20.18
N ILE A 88 17.64 -0.05 -21.17
CA ILE A 88 16.36 0.68 -21.22
C ILE A 88 15.18 -0.30 -21.34
N GLU A 89 15.31 -1.31 -22.19
CA GLU A 89 14.29 -2.34 -22.37
C GLU A 89 14.07 -3.11 -21.05
N SER A 90 15.14 -3.59 -20.43
CA SER A 90 15.05 -4.34 -19.16
C SER A 90 14.51 -3.51 -18.00
N MET A 91 14.79 -2.21 -17.95
CA MET A 91 14.18 -1.28 -16.99
C MET A 91 12.70 -1.07 -17.27
N SER A 92 12.29 -1.02 -18.53
CA SER A 92 10.88 -0.92 -18.92
C SER A 92 10.10 -2.17 -18.50
N ASP A 93 10.67 -3.35 -18.65
CA ASP A 93 10.07 -4.61 -18.24
C ASP A 93 9.92 -4.75 -16.71
N LEU A 94 10.76 -4.08 -15.96
CA LEU A 94 10.68 -4.05 -14.49
C LEU A 94 9.55 -3.13 -13.98
N LEU A 95 9.09 -2.18 -14.77
CA LEU A 95 8.11 -1.18 -14.37
C LEU A 95 6.78 -1.76 -13.85
N PRO A 96 6.15 -2.77 -14.47
CA PRO A 96 4.94 -3.41 -13.96
C PRO A 96 5.15 -4.05 -12.57
N ASP A 97 6.31 -4.68 -12.35
CA ASP A 97 6.64 -5.29 -11.06
C ASP A 97 6.85 -4.23 -9.97
N LEU A 98 7.43 -3.07 -10.30
CA LEU A 98 7.55 -1.91 -9.41
C LEU A 98 6.19 -1.35 -9.00
N LEU A 99 5.27 -1.19 -9.95
CA LEU A 99 3.91 -0.69 -9.67
C LEU A 99 3.13 -1.67 -8.79
N ARG A 100 3.24 -2.96 -9.06
CA ARG A 100 2.64 -4.01 -8.23
C ARG A 100 3.22 -4.03 -6.81
N LEU A 101 4.52 -3.81 -6.67
CA LEU A 101 5.18 -3.70 -5.37
C LEU A 101 4.64 -2.48 -4.60
N ALA A 102 4.53 -1.33 -5.26
CA ALA A 102 4.01 -0.10 -4.66
C ALA A 102 2.56 -0.27 -4.15
N GLU A 103 1.70 -0.94 -4.93
CA GLU A 103 0.32 -1.27 -4.55
C GLU A 103 0.28 -2.12 -3.26
N ILE A 104 1.08 -3.19 -3.23
CA ILE A 104 1.14 -4.11 -2.09
C ILE A 104 1.72 -3.40 -0.86
N GLU A 105 2.78 -2.63 -1.00
CA GLU A 105 3.39 -1.90 0.11
C GLU A 105 2.41 -0.87 0.70
N LYS A 106 1.71 -0.13 -0.14
CA LYS A 106 0.72 0.84 0.32
C LYS A 106 -0.45 0.17 1.03
N SER A 107 -0.93 -0.95 0.51
CA SER A 107 -1.99 -1.74 1.14
C SER A 107 -1.56 -2.29 2.50
N CYS A 108 -0.33 -2.81 2.61
CA CYS A 108 0.24 -3.28 3.87
C CYS A 108 0.36 -2.14 4.90
N GLN A 109 0.80 -0.96 4.48
CA GLN A 109 0.92 0.21 5.35
C GLN A 109 -0.44 0.63 5.92
N LEU A 110 -1.47 0.75 5.07
CA LEU A 110 -2.81 1.12 5.50
C LEU A 110 -3.43 0.09 6.46
N MET A 111 -3.20 -1.21 6.20
CA MET A 111 -3.63 -2.27 7.12
C MET A 111 -2.90 -2.21 8.46
N ALA A 112 -1.60 -1.93 8.46
CA ALA A 112 -0.81 -1.80 9.69
C ALA A 112 -1.31 -0.62 10.55
N ASP A 113 -1.60 0.53 9.94
CA ASP A 113 -2.14 1.70 10.62
C ASP A 113 -3.52 1.41 11.26
N GLU A 114 -4.39 0.66 10.56
CA GLU A 114 -5.69 0.30 11.10
C GLU A 114 -5.61 -0.75 12.21
N ILE A 115 -4.65 -1.69 12.13
CA ILE A 115 -4.35 -2.63 13.22
C ILE A 115 -3.91 -1.86 14.47
N GLU A 116 -3.06 -0.85 14.35
CA GLU A 116 -2.62 -0.03 15.48
C GLU A 116 -3.79 0.72 16.12
N LYS A 117 -4.64 1.36 15.32
CA LYS A 117 -5.86 2.02 15.81
C LYS A 117 -6.79 1.05 16.53
N THR A 118 -7.04 -0.12 15.93
CA THR A 118 -7.91 -1.14 16.50
C THR A 118 -7.36 -1.66 17.81
N ARG A 119 -6.05 -1.91 17.89
CA ARG A 119 -5.38 -2.33 19.13
C ARG A 119 -5.54 -1.28 20.24
N ARG A 120 -5.35 0.00 19.94
CA ARG A 120 -5.57 1.09 20.91
C ARG A 120 -7.03 1.12 21.40
N ARG A 121 -8.00 0.94 20.47
CA ARG A 121 -9.42 0.90 20.80
C ARG A 121 -9.77 -0.30 21.69
N VAL A 122 -9.26 -1.49 21.35
CA VAL A 122 -9.48 -2.70 22.14
C VAL A 122 -8.91 -2.54 23.55
N ASN A 123 -7.67 -2.02 23.68
CA ASN A 123 -7.07 -1.75 24.97
C ASN A 123 -7.92 -0.77 25.81
N GLY A 124 -8.42 0.31 25.21
CA GLY A 124 -9.32 1.26 25.91
C GLY A 124 -10.65 0.61 26.37
N LEU A 125 -11.22 -0.26 25.53
CA LEU A 125 -12.43 -0.98 25.90
C LEU A 125 -12.17 -1.99 27.02
N GLU A 126 -11.10 -2.75 26.93
CA GLU A 126 -10.79 -3.84 27.87
C GLU A 126 -10.41 -3.33 29.26
N TYR A 127 -9.58 -2.28 29.32
CA TYR A 127 -9.03 -1.79 30.60
C TYR A 127 -9.77 -0.63 31.22
N ALA A 128 -10.58 0.10 30.47
CA ALA A 128 -11.37 1.21 31.02
C ALA A 128 -12.88 0.92 30.95
N THR A 129 -13.44 0.74 29.75
CA THR A 129 -14.89 0.72 29.55
C THR A 129 -15.55 -0.52 30.16
N ILE A 130 -14.96 -1.70 29.98
CA ILE A 130 -15.54 -2.95 30.49
C ILE A 130 -15.54 -3.01 32.03
N PRO A 131 -14.47 -2.63 32.77
CA PRO A 131 -14.50 -2.55 34.22
C PRO A 131 -15.55 -1.56 34.74
N ASP A 132 -15.63 -0.36 34.20
CA ASP A 132 -16.61 0.67 34.60
C ASP A 132 -18.06 0.18 34.40
N LEU A 133 -18.32 -0.48 33.27
CA LEU A 133 -19.64 -1.05 33.00
C LEU A 133 -19.97 -2.19 33.97
N LYS A 134 -19.01 -3.06 34.32
CA LYS A 134 -19.21 -4.12 35.30
C LYS A 134 -19.56 -3.56 36.69
N GLU A 135 -18.85 -2.53 37.13
CA GLU A 135 -19.12 -1.85 38.38
C GLU A 135 -20.54 -1.20 38.38
N THR A 136 -20.91 -0.58 37.28
CA THR A 136 -22.23 0.01 37.11
C THR A 136 -23.35 -1.05 37.15
N ILE A 137 -23.14 -2.18 36.47
CA ILE A 137 -24.09 -3.31 36.51
C ILE A 137 -24.24 -3.83 37.94
N TYR A 138 -23.16 -4.07 38.64
CA TYR A 138 -23.21 -4.52 40.03
C TYR A 138 -23.93 -3.54 40.94
N TYR A 139 -23.72 -2.23 40.78
CA TYR A 139 -24.42 -1.22 41.50
C TYR A 139 -25.94 -1.25 41.23
N ILE A 140 -26.34 -1.40 39.99
CA ILE A 140 -27.75 -1.49 39.58
C ILE A 140 -28.43 -2.74 40.15
N GLU A 141 -27.75 -3.90 40.07
CA GLU A 141 -28.24 -5.16 40.64
C GLU A 141 -28.46 -5.04 42.14
N MET A 142 -27.50 -4.47 42.88
CA MET A 142 -27.66 -4.24 44.34
C MET A 142 -28.83 -3.32 44.64
N LYS A 143 -29.09 -2.28 43.84
CA LYS A 143 -30.22 -1.37 44.02
C LYS A 143 -31.56 -2.02 43.68
N LEU A 144 -31.62 -2.88 42.72
CA LEU A 144 -32.80 -3.67 42.39
C LEU A 144 -33.15 -4.65 43.51
N GLU A 145 -32.16 -5.40 44.04
CA GLU A 145 -32.38 -6.28 45.19
C GLU A 145 -32.90 -5.52 46.44
N GLU A 146 -32.34 -4.33 46.72
CA GLU A 146 -32.79 -3.48 47.80
C GLU A 146 -34.26 -3.03 47.61
N ALA A 147 -34.62 -2.65 46.40
CA ALA A 147 -35.97 -2.25 46.02
C ALA A 147 -36.99 -3.43 46.16
N GLU A 148 -36.60 -4.63 45.73
CA GLU A 148 -37.37 -5.86 45.88
C GLU A 148 -37.58 -6.20 47.34
N ARG A 149 -36.55 -6.19 48.19
CA ARG A 149 -36.68 -6.40 49.65
C ARG A 149 -37.60 -5.39 50.28
N ALA A 150 -37.48 -4.10 49.94
CA ALA A 150 -38.36 -3.06 50.45
C ALA A 150 -39.81 -3.28 50.01
N SER A 151 -40.08 -3.78 48.81
CA SER A 151 -41.40 -4.13 48.32
C SER A 151 -42.00 -5.30 49.08
N LEU A 152 -41.22 -6.37 49.29
CA LEU A 152 -41.66 -7.53 50.08
C LEU A 152 -42.01 -7.15 51.51
N VAL A 153 -41.20 -6.32 52.17
CA VAL A 153 -41.46 -5.84 53.53
C VAL A 153 -42.74 -5.00 53.59
N ARG A 154 -42.99 -4.17 52.57
CA ARG A 154 -44.28 -3.40 52.49
C ARG A 154 -45.48 -4.33 52.33
N MET A 155 -45.37 -5.37 51.48
CA MET A 155 -46.43 -6.36 51.30
C MET A 155 -46.71 -7.16 52.59
N MET A 156 -45.68 -7.53 53.35
CA MET A 156 -45.84 -8.22 54.63
C MET A 156 -46.50 -7.35 55.69
N LYS A 157 -46.35 -6.01 55.69
CA LYS A 157 -46.99 -5.11 56.64
C LYS A 157 -48.44 -4.79 56.32
N VAL A 158 -48.88 -5.01 55.09
CA VAL A 158 -50.26 -4.77 54.66
C VAL A 158 -51.16 -5.98 54.94
N LYS A 159 -50.61 -7.11 55.29
CA LYS A 159 -51.33 -8.33 55.69
C LYS A 159 -51.44 -8.40 57.19
#